data_095888cb17eaece76714ed2e4da96e6e
#
_entry.id   095888cb17eaece76714ed2e4da96e6e
#
_cell.length_a   1.000
_cell.length_b   1.000
_cell.length_c   1.000
_cell.angle_alpha   90.00
_cell.angle_beta   90.00
_cell.angle_gamma   90.00
#
_symmetry.space_group_name_H-M   'P 1'
#
loop_
_entity.id
_entity.type
_entity.pdbx_description
1 polymer ?
#
loop_
_entity_poly.entity_id
_entity_poly.type
_entity_poly.pdbx_seq_one_letter_code
_entity_poly.pdbx_strand_id
1 'polypeptide(L)'
;IGMEITRVITLESINYKKGNSGDFCVIEIKNELKNNDTTLLIERQSLVYLPVRKGFDQRVHKPHNKPSEDCLNRKYTENQLFKYSALTMNSHRIHYDVDYCKTVEYYPSLVVHGPLLAQNLIDAADQRFEGGLQFFKYRALNPIFVSDEFSINLSLIHI
;
A
#
# COMPACT_ATOMS: atom_id res chain seq x y z
N ILE A 1 22.38 -12.98 2.05
CA ILE A 1 21.97 -14.23 1.40
C ILE A 1 22.45 -15.38 2.28
N GLY A 2 21.58 -16.42 2.51
CA GLY A 2 21.92 -17.58 3.36
C GLY A 2 21.66 -17.39 4.87
N MET A 3 21.11 -16.26 5.29
CA MET A 3 20.70 -16.04 6.68
C MET A 3 19.32 -16.67 6.90
N GLU A 4 19.17 -17.42 8.00
CA GLU A 4 17.86 -17.92 8.44
C GLU A 4 17.07 -16.77 9.05
N ILE A 5 15.82 -16.61 8.62
CA ILE A 5 14.93 -15.55 9.08
C ILE A 5 13.65 -16.14 9.64
N THR A 6 13.36 -15.81 10.88
CA THR A 6 12.09 -16.12 11.54
C THR A 6 11.17 -14.91 11.44
N ARG A 7 9.93 -15.11 10.91
CA ARG A 7 8.87 -14.12 10.93
C ARG A 7 7.88 -14.43 12.05
N VAL A 8 7.71 -13.48 12.96
CA VAL A 8 6.71 -13.54 14.04
C VAL A 8 5.58 -12.58 13.70
N ILE A 9 4.35 -13.10 13.64
CA ILE A 9 3.16 -12.31 13.35
C ILE A 9 2.33 -12.22 14.63
N THR A 10 2.03 -11.01 15.08
CA THR A 10 1.23 -10.74 16.26
C THR A 10 0.00 -9.92 15.89
N LEU A 11 -1.17 -10.38 16.31
CA LEU A 11 -2.40 -9.58 16.27
C LEU A 11 -2.37 -8.64 17.48
N GLU A 12 -2.15 -7.33 17.24
CA GLU A 12 -2.05 -6.33 18.33
C GLU A 12 -3.43 -5.86 18.79
N SER A 13 -4.37 -5.63 17.84
CA SER A 13 -5.73 -5.22 18.20
C SER A 13 -6.74 -5.49 17.10
N ILE A 14 -8.02 -5.57 17.49
CA ILE A 14 -9.20 -5.56 16.62
C ILE A 14 -10.12 -4.47 17.14
N ASN A 15 -10.36 -3.44 16.33
CA ASN A 15 -11.17 -2.30 16.72
C ASN A 15 -12.35 -2.13 15.77
N TYR A 16 -13.55 -2.23 16.32
CA TYR A 16 -14.78 -1.89 15.61
C TYR A 16 -15.04 -0.38 15.72
N LYS A 17 -15.32 0.26 14.60
CA LYS A 17 -15.53 1.70 14.51
C LYS A 17 -16.78 2.03 13.71
N LYS A 18 -17.45 3.10 14.10
CA LYS A 18 -18.56 3.71 13.38
C LYS A 18 -18.04 4.91 12.61
N GLY A 19 -18.25 4.92 11.31
CA GLY A 19 -17.85 6.04 10.44
C GLY A 19 -19.03 6.58 9.65
N ASN A 20 -18.83 7.72 9.00
CA ASN A 20 -19.85 8.36 8.15
C ASN A 20 -20.28 7.49 6.96
N SER A 21 -19.42 6.56 6.55
CA SER A 21 -19.68 5.63 5.42
C SER A 21 -20.13 4.24 5.86
N GLY A 22 -20.52 4.09 7.13
CA GLY A 22 -20.91 2.83 7.75
C GLY A 22 -19.90 2.32 8.78
N ASP A 23 -20.24 1.19 9.35
CA ASP A 23 -19.39 0.54 10.36
C ASP A 23 -18.22 -0.18 9.69
N PHE A 24 -17.06 -0.18 10.33
CA PHE A 24 -15.86 -0.83 9.81
C PHE A 24 -14.98 -1.40 10.93
N CYS A 25 -14.14 -2.35 10.58
CA CYS A 25 -13.20 -2.96 11.51
C CYS A 25 -11.75 -2.60 11.12
N VAL A 26 -10.95 -2.22 12.10
CA VAL A 26 -9.51 -2.00 11.95
C VAL A 26 -8.77 -3.07 12.73
N ILE A 27 -7.93 -3.81 12.03
CA ILE A 27 -7.07 -4.85 12.61
C ILE A 27 -5.63 -4.36 12.55
N GLU A 28 -4.95 -4.33 13.70
CA GLU A 28 -3.54 -4.00 13.80
C GLU A 28 -2.71 -5.28 13.90
N ILE A 29 -1.79 -5.44 12.95
CA ILE A 29 -0.88 -6.58 12.89
C ILE A 29 0.55 -6.07 12.99
N LYS A 30 1.34 -6.71 13.84
CA LYS A 30 2.79 -6.51 13.93
C LYS A 30 3.51 -7.70 13.32
N ASN A 31 4.43 -7.45 12.41
CA ASN A 31 5.37 -8.42 11.86
C ASN A 31 6.76 -8.09 12.38
N GLU A 32 7.47 -9.09 12.91
CA GLU A 32 8.86 -9.00 13.33
C GLU A 32 9.68 -9.99 12.51
N LEU A 33 10.69 -9.51 11.82
CA LEU A 33 11.69 -10.35 11.16
C LEU A 33 12.91 -10.44 12.05
N LYS A 34 13.30 -11.67 12.39
CA LYS A 34 14.41 -11.94 13.31
C LYS A 34 15.41 -12.91 12.68
N ASN A 35 16.68 -12.68 13.03
CA ASN A 35 17.72 -13.70 12.90
C ASN A 35 18.18 -14.08 14.32
N ASN A 36 17.89 -15.29 14.74
CA ASN A 36 18.01 -15.72 16.14
C ASN A 36 17.29 -14.72 17.06
N ASP A 37 17.97 -14.16 18.06
CA ASP A 37 17.41 -13.19 19.01
C ASP A 37 17.46 -11.73 18.52
N THR A 38 18.07 -11.47 17.36
CA THR A 38 18.21 -10.13 16.82
C THR A 38 17.01 -9.76 15.95
N THR A 39 16.31 -8.69 16.31
CA THR A 39 15.23 -8.13 15.47
C THR A 39 15.86 -7.29 14.37
N LEU A 40 15.58 -7.67 13.12
CA LEU A 40 16.07 -6.99 11.91
C LEU A 40 15.11 -5.94 11.40
N LEU A 41 13.79 -6.22 11.50
CA LEU A 41 12.74 -5.32 11.01
C LEU A 41 11.47 -5.51 11.82
N ILE A 42 10.80 -4.40 12.10
CA ILE A 42 9.44 -4.38 12.64
C ILE A 42 8.54 -3.63 11.68
N GLU A 43 7.48 -4.30 11.22
CA GLU A 43 6.42 -3.70 10.43
C GLU A 43 5.12 -3.71 11.23
N ARG A 44 4.35 -2.60 11.18
CA ARG A 44 2.98 -2.54 11.68
C ARG A 44 2.04 -2.21 10.54
N GLN A 45 0.99 -2.99 10.40
CA GLN A 45 -0.03 -2.83 9.38
C GLN A 45 -1.39 -2.60 10.02
N SER A 46 -2.09 -1.55 9.56
CA SER A 46 -3.50 -1.31 9.86
C SER A 46 -4.35 -1.81 8.69
N LEU A 47 -5.04 -2.92 8.87
CA LEU A 47 -5.95 -3.47 7.88
C LEU A 47 -7.36 -2.98 8.15
N VAL A 48 -7.98 -2.35 7.16
CA VAL A 48 -9.33 -1.80 7.27
C VAL A 48 -10.32 -2.68 6.51
N TYR A 49 -11.24 -3.29 7.23
CA TYR A 49 -12.34 -4.07 6.65
C TYR A 49 -13.59 -3.22 6.59
N LEU A 50 -14.03 -2.95 5.38
CA LEU A 50 -15.22 -2.17 5.09
C LEU A 50 -16.40 -3.09 4.72
N PRO A 51 -17.66 -2.68 4.94
CA PRO A 51 -18.81 -3.37 4.38
C PRO A 51 -18.71 -3.42 2.84
N VAL A 52 -19.32 -4.44 2.25
CA VAL A 52 -19.44 -4.53 0.79
C VAL A 52 -20.14 -3.27 0.27
N ARG A 53 -19.52 -2.57 -0.63
CA ARG A 53 -20.04 -1.34 -1.23
C ARG A 53 -21.15 -1.66 -2.24
N LYS A 54 -22.13 -0.77 -2.34
CA LYS A 54 -23.17 -0.83 -3.38
C LYS A 54 -22.82 -0.02 -4.63
N GLY A 55 -21.62 0.56 -4.65
CA GLY A 55 -21.11 1.38 -5.77
C GLY A 55 -19.77 2.02 -5.39
N PHE A 56 -19.07 2.54 -6.39
CA PHE A 56 -17.82 3.26 -6.21
C PHE A 56 -18.07 4.76 -6.27
N ASP A 57 -17.87 5.43 -5.16
CA ASP A 57 -17.83 6.88 -5.09
C ASP A 57 -16.37 7.34 -5.21
N GLN A 58 -16.05 7.87 -6.39
CA GLN A 58 -14.74 8.46 -6.61
C GLN A 58 -14.65 9.77 -5.87
N ARG A 59 -14.21 9.72 -4.64
CA ARG A 59 -13.84 10.94 -3.93
C ARG A 59 -12.64 11.55 -4.64
N VAL A 60 -12.89 12.60 -5.40
CA VAL A 60 -11.82 13.37 -6.05
C VAL A 60 -11.01 14.04 -4.95
N HIS A 61 -9.94 13.39 -4.53
CA HIS A 61 -8.93 14.08 -3.76
C HIS A 61 -8.21 15.05 -4.69
N LYS A 62 -8.33 16.33 -4.40
CA LYS A 62 -7.50 17.33 -5.07
C LYS A 62 -6.04 16.96 -4.85
N PRO A 63 -5.21 16.91 -5.88
CA PRO A 63 -3.79 16.69 -5.70
C PRO A 63 -3.26 17.73 -4.71
N HIS A 64 -2.54 17.28 -3.69
CA HIS A 64 -2.13 18.14 -2.59
C HIS A 64 -1.12 19.22 -3.02
N ASN A 65 -0.32 18.95 -4.05
CA ASN A 65 0.69 19.87 -4.55
C ASN A 65 0.84 19.74 -6.06
N LYS A 66 1.29 20.82 -6.71
CA LYS A 66 1.81 20.73 -8.07
C LYS A 66 3.01 19.78 -8.06
N PRO A 67 3.17 18.93 -9.09
CA PRO A 67 4.37 18.12 -9.23
C PRO A 67 5.61 18.99 -9.13
N SER A 68 6.61 18.59 -8.33
CA SER A 68 7.91 19.23 -8.33
C SER A 68 8.63 18.95 -9.65
N GLU A 69 9.61 19.77 -10.02
CA GLU A 69 10.43 19.54 -11.22
C GLU A 69 11.15 18.17 -11.18
N ASP A 70 11.44 17.68 -9.97
CA ASP A 70 12.10 16.40 -9.71
C ASP A 70 11.11 15.24 -9.43
N CYS A 71 9.85 15.30 -9.86
CA CYS A 71 8.91 14.23 -9.62
C CYS A 71 9.21 12.99 -10.47
N LEU A 72 9.00 11.80 -9.89
CA LEU A 72 9.13 10.52 -10.57
C LEU A 72 7.75 10.06 -11.05
N ASN A 73 7.50 10.13 -12.36
CA ASN A 73 6.25 9.64 -12.94
C ASN A 73 6.26 8.11 -13.03
N ARG A 74 5.12 7.53 -12.72
CA ARG A 74 4.90 6.07 -12.72
C ARG A 74 3.54 5.75 -13.34
N LYS A 75 3.51 4.58 -13.98
CA LYS A 75 2.31 3.92 -14.49
C LYS A 75 2.52 2.42 -14.42
N TYR A 76 1.48 1.69 -14.07
CA TYR A 76 1.53 0.23 -14.04
C TYR A 76 0.71 -0.39 -15.15
N THR A 77 1.13 -1.58 -15.58
CA THR A 77 0.40 -2.44 -16.50
C THR A 77 -0.27 -3.58 -15.74
N GLU A 78 -1.32 -4.14 -16.31
CA GLU A 78 -2.02 -5.31 -15.76
C GLU A 78 -1.06 -6.50 -15.53
N ASN A 79 -0.11 -6.70 -16.46
CA ASN A 79 0.91 -7.74 -16.34
C ASN A 79 1.83 -7.53 -15.13
N GLN A 80 2.19 -6.28 -14.82
CA GLN A 80 2.99 -5.99 -13.62
C GLN A 80 2.20 -6.27 -12.34
N LEU A 81 0.92 -5.91 -12.29
CA LEU A 81 0.07 -6.19 -11.13
C LEU A 81 -0.10 -7.70 -10.94
N PHE A 82 -0.35 -8.45 -12.02
CA PHE A 82 -0.45 -9.90 -11.97
C PHE A 82 0.85 -10.55 -11.43
N LYS A 83 2.01 -10.14 -11.96
CA LYS A 83 3.32 -10.63 -11.49
C LYS A 83 3.54 -10.30 -10.01
N TYR A 84 3.19 -9.10 -9.58
CA TYR A 84 3.33 -8.72 -8.18
C TYR A 84 2.42 -9.55 -7.27
N SER A 85 1.16 -9.79 -7.66
CA SER A 85 0.25 -10.69 -6.95
C SER A 85 0.85 -12.10 -6.81
N ALA A 86 1.40 -12.65 -7.90
CA ALA A 86 2.00 -13.98 -7.89
C ALA A 86 3.24 -14.06 -6.99
N LEU A 87 4.15 -13.08 -7.06
CA LEU A 87 5.36 -13.02 -6.25
C LEU A 87 5.08 -12.83 -4.75
N THR A 88 4.03 -12.10 -4.41
CA THR A 88 3.65 -11.82 -3.02
C THR A 88 2.59 -12.76 -2.46
N MET A 89 2.15 -13.75 -3.25
CA MET A 89 1.04 -14.67 -2.93
C MET A 89 -0.26 -13.93 -2.58
N ASN A 90 -0.47 -12.73 -3.15
CA ASN A 90 -1.66 -11.94 -2.93
C ASN A 90 -2.75 -12.33 -3.92
N SER A 91 -3.74 -13.08 -3.45
CA SER A 91 -4.84 -13.60 -4.26
C SER A 91 -6.05 -12.65 -4.36
N HIS A 92 -5.98 -11.41 -3.86
CA HIS A 92 -7.09 -10.47 -3.92
C HIS A 92 -7.38 -10.06 -5.37
N ARG A 93 -8.54 -10.44 -5.87
CA ARG A 93 -8.93 -10.36 -7.28
C ARG A 93 -8.93 -8.95 -7.85
N ILE A 94 -9.04 -7.91 -7.03
CA ILE A 94 -9.01 -6.51 -7.49
C ILE A 94 -7.72 -6.13 -8.23
N HIS A 95 -6.67 -6.92 -8.10
CA HIS A 95 -5.37 -6.63 -8.70
C HIS A 95 -5.16 -7.29 -10.07
N TYR A 96 -6.00 -8.28 -10.45
CA TYR A 96 -5.79 -9.04 -11.69
C TYR A 96 -7.08 -9.47 -12.43
N ASP A 97 -8.25 -9.23 -11.85
CA ASP A 97 -9.55 -9.61 -12.42
C ASP A 97 -10.42 -8.37 -12.62
N VAL A 98 -10.44 -7.87 -13.86
CA VAL A 98 -11.17 -6.64 -14.23
C VAL A 98 -12.67 -6.79 -14.04
N ASP A 99 -13.22 -7.95 -14.37
CA ASP A 99 -14.67 -8.19 -14.24
C ASP A 99 -15.09 -8.19 -12.78
N TYR A 100 -14.30 -8.84 -11.93
CA TYR A 100 -14.51 -8.81 -10.48
C TYR A 100 -14.43 -7.38 -9.94
N CYS A 101 -13.42 -6.60 -10.34
CA CYS A 101 -13.30 -5.21 -9.95
C CYS A 101 -14.58 -4.43 -10.23
N LYS A 102 -15.11 -4.55 -11.46
CA LYS A 102 -16.26 -3.76 -11.93
C LYS A 102 -17.60 -4.25 -11.37
N THR A 103 -17.78 -5.55 -11.25
CA THR A 103 -19.10 -6.14 -10.94
C THR A 103 -19.29 -6.43 -9.46
N VAL A 104 -18.22 -6.69 -8.71
CA VAL A 104 -18.29 -7.07 -7.29
C VAL A 104 -17.80 -5.94 -6.39
N GLU A 105 -16.65 -5.34 -6.69
CA GLU A 105 -16.06 -4.28 -5.86
C GLU A 105 -16.41 -2.86 -6.36
N TYR A 106 -17.01 -2.77 -7.55
CA TYR A 106 -17.42 -1.52 -8.20
C TYR A 106 -16.28 -0.53 -8.47
N TYR A 107 -15.06 -1.02 -8.62
CA TYR A 107 -13.93 -0.22 -9.04
C TYR A 107 -13.93 -0.02 -10.57
N PRO A 108 -13.46 1.11 -11.10
CA PRO A 108 -13.44 1.37 -12.54
C PRO A 108 -12.43 0.50 -13.30
N SER A 109 -11.37 0.05 -12.64
CA SER A 109 -10.28 -0.75 -13.21
C SER A 109 -9.55 -1.53 -12.14
N LEU A 110 -8.49 -2.28 -12.51
CA LEU A 110 -7.62 -2.97 -11.57
C LEU A 110 -6.94 -1.98 -10.61
N VAL A 111 -6.90 -2.33 -9.35
CA VAL A 111 -6.29 -1.52 -8.29
C VAL A 111 -4.81 -1.84 -8.16
N VAL A 112 -3.96 -0.82 -8.12
CA VAL A 112 -2.54 -0.99 -7.83
C VAL A 112 -2.37 -1.39 -6.36
N HIS A 113 -1.50 -2.35 -6.10
CA HIS A 113 -1.24 -2.85 -4.74
C HIS A 113 -0.68 -1.75 -3.83
N GLY A 114 -1.28 -1.57 -2.67
CA GLY A 114 -0.77 -0.65 -1.65
C GLY A 114 0.69 -0.89 -1.27
N PRO A 115 1.11 -2.14 -0.99
CA PRO A 115 2.52 -2.45 -0.74
C PRO A 115 3.46 -2.13 -1.91
N LEU A 116 3.01 -2.27 -3.16
CA LEU A 116 3.81 -1.88 -4.33
C LEU A 116 4.02 -0.36 -4.40
N LEU A 117 2.99 0.42 -4.04
CA LEU A 117 3.12 1.88 -3.93
C LEU A 117 4.06 2.27 -2.79
N ALA A 118 3.96 1.61 -1.64
CA ALA A 118 4.86 1.83 -0.51
C ALA A 118 6.32 1.53 -0.90
N GLN A 119 6.58 0.44 -1.64
CA GLN A 119 7.91 0.09 -2.14
C GLN A 119 8.49 1.21 -3.04
N ASN A 120 7.68 1.77 -3.95
CA ASN A 120 8.14 2.88 -4.80
C ASN A 120 8.50 4.13 -3.98
N LEU A 121 7.75 4.42 -2.91
CA LEU A 121 8.06 5.54 -2.02
C LEU A 121 9.37 5.30 -1.25
N ILE A 122 9.59 4.06 -0.77
CA ILE A 122 10.84 3.66 -0.11
C ILE A 122 12.02 3.80 -1.08
N ASP A 123 11.90 3.24 -2.28
CA ASP A 123 12.97 3.29 -3.30
C ASP A 123 13.30 4.73 -3.69
N ALA A 124 12.28 5.58 -3.87
CA ALA A 124 12.47 6.99 -4.19
C ALA A 124 13.16 7.76 -3.06
N ALA A 125 12.82 7.45 -1.81
CA ALA A 125 13.45 8.08 -0.66
C ALA A 125 14.88 7.58 -0.45
N ASP A 126 15.12 6.27 -0.56
CA ASP A 126 16.45 5.67 -0.37
C ASP A 126 17.47 6.20 -1.38
N GLN A 127 17.05 6.46 -2.62
CA GLN A 127 17.90 7.10 -3.66
C GLN A 127 18.30 8.55 -3.33
N ARG A 128 17.57 9.22 -2.42
CA ARG A 128 17.79 10.63 -2.06
C ARG A 128 18.51 10.81 -0.74
N PHE A 129 18.54 9.79 0.12
CA PHE A 129 19.13 9.87 1.46
C PHE A 129 20.38 8.99 1.55
N GLU A 130 21.53 9.63 1.78
CA GLU A 130 22.75 8.91 2.15
C GLU A 130 22.59 8.30 3.54
N GLY A 131 22.74 6.99 3.68
CA GLY A 131 22.67 6.29 4.97
C GLY A 131 21.43 5.42 5.18
N GLY A 132 20.54 5.37 4.19
CA GLY A 132 19.35 4.51 4.20
C GLY A 132 18.23 4.97 5.13
N LEU A 133 17.06 4.39 4.95
CA LEU A 133 15.88 4.69 5.75
C LEU A 133 15.89 3.86 7.04
N GLN A 134 15.85 4.51 8.19
CA GLN A 134 15.71 3.86 9.49
C GLN A 134 14.25 3.68 9.89
N PHE A 135 13.37 4.55 9.40
CA PHE A 135 11.95 4.53 9.67
C PHE A 135 11.16 4.98 8.45
N PHE A 136 10.08 4.26 8.17
CA PHE A 136 9.14 4.60 7.09
C PHE A 136 7.71 4.46 7.59
N LYS A 137 6.89 5.48 7.33
CA LYS A 137 5.46 5.45 7.61
C LYS A 137 4.68 5.83 6.36
N TYR A 138 3.72 5.00 6.00
CA TYR A 138 2.90 5.14 4.81
C TYR A 138 1.41 5.10 5.16
N ARG A 139 0.62 5.89 4.45
CA ARG A 139 -0.84 5.85 4.53
C ARG A 139 -1.44 5.97 3.14
N ALA A 140 -2.13 4.92 2.69
CA ALA A 140 -2.95 4.97 1.49
C ALA A 140 -4.25 5.74 1.78
N LEU A 141 -4.54 6.78 0.99
CA LEU A 141 -5.74 7.59 1.11
C LEU A 141 -6.78 7.21 0.06
N ASN A 142 -6.33 6.92 -1.16
CA ASN A 142 -7.15 6.54 -2.29
C ASN A 142 -6.54 5.37 -3.06
N PRO A 143 -7.37 4.56 -3.75
CA PRO A 143 -6.86 3.62 -4.72
C PRO A 143 -6.24 4.36 -5.91
N ILE A 144 -5.17 3.81 -6.47
CA ILE A 144 -4.61 4.13 -7.78
C ILE A 144 -4.97 2.98 -8.70
N PHE A 145 -5.44 3.28 -9.91
CA PHE A 145 -5.82 2.27 -10.89
C PHE A 145 -4.73 2.06 -11.93
N VAL A 146 -4.76 0.91 -12.59
CA VAL A 146 -3.78 0.56 -13.64
C VAL A 146 -3.79 1.56 -14.81
N SER A 147 -4.93 2.24 -15.04
CA SER A 147 -5.09 3.28 -16.07
C SER A 147 -4.43 4.60 -15.68
N ASP A 148 -4.16 4.81 -14.39
CA ASP A 148 -3.73 6.10 -13.89
C ASP A 148 -2.21 6.29 -14.06
N GLU A 149 -1.84 7.51 -14.40
CA GLU A 149 -0.49 8.00 -14.25
C GLU A 149 -0.39 8.78 -12.94
N PHE A 150 0.65 8.54 -12.17
CA PHE A 150 0.87 9.22 -10.91
C PHE A 150 2.32 9.64 -10.75
N SER A 151 2.56 10.64 -9.94
CA SER A 151 3.91 11.14 -9.66
C SER A 151 4.26 10.97 -8.18
N ILE A 152 5.51 10.58 -7.93
CA ILE A 152 6.10 10.56 -6.60
C ILE A 152 6.83 11.88 -6.42
N ASN A 153 6.41 12.66 -5.42
CA ASN A 153 7.02 13.91 -5.06
C ASN A 153 7.68 13.79 -3.69
N LEU A 154 8.96 14.11 -3.59
CA LEU A 154 9.68 14.16 -2.34
C LEU A 154 9.83 15.61 -1.89
N SER A 155 9.42 15.87 -0.66
CA SER A 155 9.61 17.17 -0.01
C SER A 155 10.44 16.95 1.25
N LEU A 156 11.58 17.67 1.35
CA LEU A 156 12.41 17.66 2.54
C LEU A 156 11.91 18.75 3.49
N ILE A 157 11.45 18.34 4.66
CA ILE A 157 11.13 19.25 5.75
C ILE A 157 12.24 19.08 6.77
N HIS A 158 13.07 20.11 6.92
CA HIS A 158 14.02 20.18 8.03
C HIS A 158 13.27 20.69 9.25
N ILE A 159 13.23 19.87 10.28
CA ILE A 159 12.71 20.22 11.61
C ILE A 159 13.89 20.70 12.46
#